data_f7eea5abd1f7a96a13bd2784cd490f40
#
_entry.id   f7eea5abd1f7a96a13bd2784cd490f40
#
_cell.length_a   1.000
_cell.length_b   1.000
_cell.length_c   1.000
_cell.angle_alpha   90.00
_cell.angle_beta   90.00
_cell.angle_gamma   90.00
#
_symmetry.space_group_name_H-M   'P 1'
#
loop_
_entity.id
_entity.type
_entity.pdbx_description
1 polymer ?
#
loop_
_entity_poly.entity_id
_entity_poly.type
_entity_poly.pdbx_seq_one_letter_code
_entity_poly.pdbx_strand_id
1 'polypeptide(L)'
;MRIPKHIGIIPDGNRRWASQAGLEKKDGYAHGLAPGLELLRLAAAAGVEEITYYGFTTDNCGRPREQVQAFSAACVEAVKLIAAEPVSLLVVGDSEAAAFPRELRPYTAGRVALNGGGIRVNFLVNYGWEWDLAGLESPE
;
A
#
# COMPACT_ATOMS: atom_id res chain seq x y z
N MET A 1 -13.75 8.20 -23.98
CA MET A 1 -13.28 7.08 -23.15
C MET A 1 -13.74 7.26 -21.72
N ARG A 2 -14.27 6.22 -21.14
CA ARG A 2 -14.63 6.26 -19.70
C ARG A 2 -13.40 6.03 -18.85
N ILE A 3 -13.17 6.94 -17.90
CA ILE A 3 -12.13 6.77 -16.88
C ILE A 3 -12.78 6.12 -15.65
N PRO A 4 -12.26 5.02 -15.13
CA PRO A 4 -12.80 4.42 -13.92
C PRO A 4 -12.63 5.39 -12.74
N LYS A 5 -13.59 5.38 -11.83
CA LYS A 5 -13.51 6.23 -10.62
C LYS A 5 -12.56 5.64 -9.59
N HIS A 6 -12.49 4.33 -9.49
CA HIS A 6 -11.71 3.61 -8.52
C HIS A 6 -10.95 2.47 -9.20
N ILE A 7 -9.64 2.39 -8.98
CA ILE A 7 -8.81 1.30 -9.48
C ILE A 7 -8.09 0.60 -8.33
N GLY A 8 -7.94 -0.71 -8.46
CA GLY A 8 -7.17 -1.52 -7.52
C GLY A 8 -5.87 -1.97 -8.16
N ILE A 9 -4.78 -1.89 -7.41
CA ILE A 9 -3.44 -2.26 -7.84
C ILE A 9 -2.91 -3.38 -6.94
N ILE A 10 -2.54 -4.48 -7.55
CA ILE A 10 -1.86 -5.58 -6.85
C ILE A 10 -0.46 -5.69 -7.47
N PRO A 11 0.56 -5.12 -6.82
CA PRO A 11 1.92 -5.22 -7.33
C PRO A 11 2.40 -6.66 -7.25
N ASP A 12 2.90 -7.18 -8.36
CA ASP A 12 3.36 -8.55 -8.45
C ASP A 12 4.66 -8.61 -9.25
N GLY A 13 5.46 -9.63 -8.97
CA GLY A 13 6.66 -9.93 -9.72
C GLY A 13 7.94 -9.24 -9.22
N ASN A 14 7.89 -8.47 -8.15
CA ASN A 14 9.08 -7.78 -7.60
C ASN A 14 10.20 -8.76 -7.25
N ARG A 15 9.89 -9.89 -6.65
CA ARG A 15 10.89 -10.90 -6.30
C ARG A 15 11.48 -11.57 -7.53
N ARG A 16 10.65 -11.88 -8.52
CA ARG A 16 11.09 -12.45 -9.80
C ARG A 16 11.99 -11.49 -10.56
N TRP A 17 11.59 -10.22 -10.60
CA TRP A 17 12.38 -9.16 -11.22
C TRP A 17 13.76 -9.04 -10.56
N ALA A 18 13.82 -9.04 -9.23
CA ALA A 18 15.06 -8.95 -8.48
C ALA A 18 16.00 -10.12 -8.82
N SER A 19 15.46 -11.35 -8.84
CA SER A 19 16.24 -12.55 -9.22
C SER A 19 16.79 -12.45 -10.64
N GLN A 20 15.99 -11.97 -11.59
CA GLN A 20 16.41 -11.79 -12.98
C GLN A 20 17.47 -10.68 -13.13
N ALA A 21 17.43 -9.66 -12.28
CA ALA A 21 18.39 -8.57 -12.28
C ALA A 21 19.68 -8.89 -11.51
N GLY A 22 19.80 -10.10 -10.96
CA GLY A 22 20.97 -10.50 -10.18
C GLY A 22 20.97 -9.99 -8.74
N LEU A 23 19.82 -9.53 -8.25
CA LEU A 23 19.64 -9.04 -6.88
C LEU A 23 19.01 -10.12 -5.99
N GLU A 24 19.05 -9.92 -4.68
CA GLU A 24 18.29 -10.75 -3.76
C GLU A 24 16.79 -10.42 -3.86
N LYS A 25 15.94 -11.40 -3.60
CA LYS A 25 14.47 -11.22 -3.70
C LYS A 25 13.95 -10.09 -2.83
N LYS A 26 14.53 -9.90 -1.64
CA LYS A 26 14.16 -8.81 -0.71
C LYS A 26 14.37 -7.42 -1.30
N ASP A 27 15.32 -7.25 -2.21
CA ASP A 27 15.65 -5.97 -2.81
C ASP A 27 14.63 -5.53 -3.87
N GLY A 28 13.84 -6.47 -4.40
CA GLY A 28 12.84 -6.19 -5.42
C GLY A 28 11.73 -5.25 -4.94
N TYR A 29 11.39 -5.29 -3.67
CA TYR A 29 10.31 -4.45 -3.12
C TYR A 29 10.62 -2.97 -3.20
N ALA A 30 11.84 -2.58 -2.85
CA ALA A 30 12.27 -1.18 -2.93
C ALA A 30 12.27 -0.66 -4.39
N HIS A 31 12.65 -1.49 -5.34
CA HIS A 31 12.67 -1.12 -6.77
C HIS A 31 11.27 -0.94 -7.37
N GLY A 32 10.23 -1.46 -6.73
CA GLY A 32 8.85 -1.27 -7.15
C GLY A 32 8.24 0.06 -6.74
N LEU A 33 8.92 0.87 -5.91
CA LEU A 33 8.35 2.10 -5.35
C LEU A 33 8.17 3.20 -6.40
N ALA A 34 9.18 3.46 -7.21
CA ALA A 34 9.13 4.52 -8.21
C ALA A 34 8.04 4.28 -9.26
N PRO A 35 7.89 3.07 -9.84
CA PRO A 35 6.77 2.78 -10.73
C PRO A 35 5.40 2.94 -10.05
N GLY A 36 5.28 2.57 -8.78
CA GLY A 36 4.04 2.74 -8.03
C GLY A 36 3.65 4.19 -7.85
N LEU A 37 4.60 5.06 -7.54
CA LEU A 37 4.39 6.49 -7.42
C LEU A 37 4.03 7.13 -8.76
N GLU A 38 4.69 6.73 -9.82
CA GLU A 38 4.38 7.19 -11.18
C GLU A 38 2.96 6.81 -11.58
N LEU A 39 2.54 5.58 -11.28
CA LEU A 39 1.18 5.13 -11.53
C LEU A 39 0.16 6.00 -10.79
N LEU A 40 0.43 6.34 -9.53
CA LEU A 40 -0.43 7.23 -8.75
C LEU A 40 -0.59 8.60 -9.42
N ARG A 41 0.52 9.19 -9.87
CA ARG A 41 0.53 10.49 -10.54
C ARG A 41 -0.25 10.45 -11.85
N LEU A 42 -0.04 9.40 -12.64
CA LEU A 42 -0.76 9.21 -13.91
C LEU A 42 -2.25 9.01 -13.69
N ALA A 43 -2.64 8.23 -12.70
CA ALA A 43 -4.04 7.99 -12.36
C ALA A 43 -4.73 9.30 -11.93
N ALA A 44 -4.07 10.07 -11.07
CA ALA A 44 -4.59 11.37 -10.63
C ALA A 44 -4.75 12.33 -11.81
N ALA A 45 -3.77 12.42 -12.69
CA ALA A 45 -3.81 13.26 -13.87
C ALA A 45 -4.90 12.83 -14.87
N ALA A 46 -5.20 11.54 -14.95
CA ALA A 46 -6.25 10.99 -15.80
C ALA A 46 -7.67 11.19 -15.25
N GLY A 47 -7.81 11.65 -14.01
CA GLY A 47 -9.12 11.89 -13.39
C GLY A 47 -9.65 10.72 -12.57
N VAL A 48 -8.83 9.73 -12.24
CA VAL A 48 -9.19 8.68 -11.29
C VAL A 48 -9.36 9.30 -9.92
N GLU A 49 -10.45 8.97 -9.22
CA GLU A 49 -10.80 9.59 -7.94
C GLU A 49 -10.23 8.82 -6.74
N GLU A 50 -10.01 7.52 -6.91
CA GLU A 50 -9.59 6.65 -5.83
C GLU A 50 -8.72 5.50 -6.33
N ILE A 51 -7.67 5.19 -5.56
CA ILE A 51 -6.79 4.05 -5.79
C ILE A 51 -6.71 3.20 -4.52
N THR A 52 -6.83 1.89 -4.67
CA THR A 52 -6.54 0.94 -3.61
C THR A 52 -5.30 0.15 -4.00
N TYR A 53 -4.27 0.24 -3.18
CA TYR A 53 -2.97 -0.35 -3.47
C TYR A 53 -2.62 -1.39 -2.41
N TYR A 54 -2.36 -2.62 -2.82
CA TYR A 54 -1.93 -3.67 -1.90
C TYR A 54 -0.46 -3.47 -1.53
N GLY A 55 -0.21 -3.12 -0.27
CA GLY A 55 1.12 -3.13 0.31
C GLY A 55 1.54 -4.56 0.61
N PHE A 56 0.99 -5.15 1.65
CA PHE A 56 1.11 -6.59 1.88
C PHE A 56 -0.12 -7.13 2.62
N THR A 57 -0.33 -8.44 2.48
CA THR A 57 -1.43 -9.16 3.12
C THR A 57 -0.91 -9.96 4.32
N THR A 58 -1.83 -10.45 5.16
CA THR A 58 -1.48 -11.34 6.27
C THR A 58 -0.78 -12.61 5.78
N ASP A 59 -1.14 -13.11 4.59
CA ASP A 59 -0.49 -14.29 3.99
C ASP A 59 0.98 -14.05 3.66
N ASN A 60 1.37 -12.83 3.35
CA ASN A 60 2.76 -12.48 3.09
C ASN A 60 3.66 -12.62 4.32
N CYS A 61 3.09 -12.61 5.53
CA CYS A 61 3.84 -12.81 6.76
C CYS A 61 4.43 -14.22 6.89
N GLY A 62 3.95 -15.19 6.09
CA GLY A 62 4.52 -16.53 5.98
C GLY A 62 5.79 -16.62 5.16
N ARG A 63 6.24 -15.52 4.52
CA ARG A 63 7.49 -15.46 3.76
C ARG A 63 8.70 -15.43 4.69
N PRO A 64 9.92 -15.73 4.20
CA PRO A 64 11.13 -15.62 5.01
C PRO A 64 11.25 -14.26 5.69
N ARG A 65 11.75 -14.24 6.94
CA ARG A 65 11.83 -13.03 7.77
C ARG A 65 12.49 -11.85 7.07
N GLU A 66 13.58 -12.10 6.33
CA GLU A 66 14.27 -11.04 5.58
C GLU A 66 13.39 -10.38 4.54
N GLN A 67 12.56 -11.17 3.86
CA GLN A 67 11.61 -10.66 2.88
C GLN A 67 10.50 -9.85 3.55
N VAL A 68 9.98 -10.30 4.69
CA VAL A 68 8.96 -9.58 5.46
C VAL A 68 9.49 -8.24 5.95
N GLN A 69 10.72 -8.21 6.46
CA GLN A 69 11.37 -6.97 6.92
C GLN A 69 11.57 -5.98 5.76
N ALA A 70 12.07 -6.45 4.63
CA ALA A 70 12.25 -5.62 3.44
C ALA A 70 10.91 -5.10 2.91
N PHE A 71 9.89 -5.92 2.96
CA PHE A 71 8.54 -5.60 2.55
C PHE A 71 7.95 -4.49 3.43
N SER A 72 8.07 -4.64 4.74
CA SER A 72 7.60 -3.63 5.70
C SER A 72 8.34 -2.31 5.51
N ALA A 73 9.66 -2.35 5.33
CA ALA A 73 10.45 -1.15 5.06
C ALA A 73 10.02 -0.47 3.75
N ALA A 74 9.75 -1.24 2.71
CA ALA A 74 9.27 -0.71 1.44
C ALA A 74 7.89 -0.05 1.59
N CYS A 75 7.00 -0.62 2.41
CA CYS A 75 5.69 0.00 2.69
C CYS A 75 5.84 1.33 3.41
N VAL A 76 6.74 1.44 4.37
CA VAL A 76 7.02 2.71 5.07
C VAL A 76 7.54 3.76 4.07
N GLU A 77 8.50 3.39 3.23
CA GLU A 77 9.02 4.30 2.21
C GLU A 77 7.95 4.69 1.19
N ALA A 78 7.10 3.75 0.77
CA ALA A 78 5.98 4.05 -0.12
C ALA A 78 5.05 5.10 0.47
N VAL A 79 4.69 4.98 1.74
CA VAL A 79 3.83 5.94 2.42
C VAL A 79 4.51 7.31 2.52
N LYS A 80 5.81 7.35 2.80
CA LYS A 80 6.55 8.62 2.80
C LYS A 80 6.51 9.31 1.44
N LEU A 81 6.67 8.56 0.36
CA LEU A 81 6.60 9.10 -1.00
C LEU A 81 5.18 9.59 -1.34
N ILE A 82 4.17 8.81 -0.99
CA ILE A 82 2.76 9.17 -1.20
C ILE A 82 2.40 10.40 -0.38
N ALA A 83 2.88 10.50 0.86
CA ALA A 83 2.59 11.62 1.76
C ALA A 83 3.17 12.95 1.29
N ALA A 84 4.12 12.93 0.37
CA ALA A 84 4.65 14.14 -0.27
C ALA A 84 3.78 14.64 -1.43
N GLU A 85 2.78 13.87 -1.84
CA GLU A 85 1.87 14.20 -2.94
C GLU A 85 0.56 14.78 -2.42
N PRO A 86 -0.21 15.50 -3.27
CA PRO A 86 -1.55 15.97 -2.90
C PRO A 86 -2.54 14.80 -2.95
N VAL A 87 -2.71 14.12 -1.83
CA VAL A 87 -3.55 12.92 -1.70
C VAL A 87 -4.37 12.96 -0.42
N SER A 88 -5.40 12.13 -0.37
CA SER A 88 -6.15 11.82 0.86
C SER A 88 -5.87 10.35 1.20
N LEU A 89 -5.01 10.13 2.19
CA LEU A 89 -4.44 8.83 2.51
C LEU A 89 -5.16 8.13 3.65
N LEU A 90 -5.49 6.86 3.46
CA LEU A 90 -5.93 5.94 4.49
C LEU A 90 -5.10 4.67 4.40
N VAL A 91 -4.52 4.24 5.50
CA VAL A 91 -3.86 2.94 5.61
C VAL A 91 -4.83 1.97 6.27
N VAL A 92 -5.07 0.84 5.61
CA VAL A 92 -6.04 -0.18 6.05
C VAL A 92 -5.33 -1.50 6.32
N GLY A 93 -5.49 -2.01 7.54
CA GLY A 93 -4.89 -3.28 7.93
C GLY A 93 -4.91 -3.44 9.44
N ASP A 94 -4.52 -4.61 9.92
CA ASP A 94 -4.48 -4.90 11.33
C ASP A 94 -3.30 -4.18 12.00
N SER A 95 -3.56 -2.98 12.49
CA SER A 95 -2.56 -2.11 13.13
C SER A 95 -2.17 -2.57 14.54
N GLU A 96 -2.91 -3.50 15.12
CA GLU A 96 -2.63 -4.09 16.42
C GLU A 96 -1.57 -5.19 16.33
N ALA A 97 -1.37 -5.77 15.14
CA ALA A 97 -0.41 -6.85 14.95
C ALA A 97 1.04 -6.35 15.04
N ALA A 98 1.92 -7.21 15.55
CA ALA A 98 3.36 -6.90 15.67
C ALA A 98 4.02 -6.62 14.31
N ALA A 99 3.51 -7.24 13.23
CA ALA A 99 4.03 -7.05 11.89
C ALA A 99 3.67 -5.69 11.28
N PHE A 100 2.74 -4.95 11.88
CA PHE A 100 2.31 -3.66 11.35
C PHE A 100 3.33 -2.56 11.66
N PRO A 101 3.85 -1.84 10.65
CA PRO A 101 4.81 -0.77 10.88
C PRO A 101 4.21 0.38 11.68
N ARG A 102 4.87 0.78 12.75
CA ARG A 102 4.42 1.87 13.63
C ARG A 102 4.25 3.19 12.91
N GLU A 103 5.10 3.46 11.95
CA GLU A 103 5.15 4.70 11.17
C GLU A 103 3.86 4.92 10.37
N LEU A 104 3.11 3.87 10.11
CA LEU A 104 1.87 3.93 9.34
C LEU A 104 0.62 4.12 10.20
N ARG A 105 0.73 3.96 11.52
CA ARG A 105 -0.41 4.08 12.45
C ARG A 105 -1.15 5.40 12.39
N PRO A 106 -0.50 6.56 12.19
CA PRO A 106 -1.22 7.85 12.11
C PRO A 106 -2.27 7.91 10.99
N TYR A 107 -2.17 7.04 9.99
CA TYR A 107 -3.08 7.02 8.83
C TYR A 107 -4.17 5.96 8.94
N THR A 108 -4.27 5.23 10.07
CA THR A 108 -5.22 4.12 10.23
C THR A 108 -6.52 4.51 10.90
N ALA A 109 -6.52 5.54 11.73
CA ALA A 109 -7.70 5.98 12.48
C ALA A 109 -8.73 6.70 11.62
N GLY A 110 -8.29 7.29 10.51
CA GLY A 110 -9.14 8.02 9.57
C GLY A 110 -8.31 8.53 8.41
N ARG A 111 -9.00 8.91 7.35
CA ARG A 111 -8.36 9.45 6.15
C ARG A 111 -7.73 10.82 6.44
N VAL A 112 -6.51 11.01 6.00
CA VAL A 112 -5.75 12.25 6.20
C VAL A 112 -5.52 12.94 4.85
N ALA A 113 -5.97 14.19 4.75
CA ALA A 113 -5.67 15.03 3.59
C ALA A 113 -4.24 15.58 3.71
N LEU A 114 -3.42 15.31 2.70
CA LEU A 114 -2.02 15.72 2.67
C LEU A 114 -1.79 16.68 1.51
N ASN A 115 -1.03 17.75 1.75
CA ASN A 115 -0.68 18.74 0.73
C ASN A 115 -1.90 19.32 -0.01
N GLY A 116 -2.95 19.61 0.74
CA GLY A 116 -4.21 20.13 0.20
C GLY A 116 -5.23 19.08 -0.21
N GLY A 117 -4.90 17.80 -0.06
CA GLY A 117 -5.75 16.68 -0.47
C GLY A 117 -5.75 16.47 -1.98
N GLY A 118 -6.42 15.44 -2.41
CA GLY A 118 -6.49 15.06 -3.82
C GLY A 118 -7.07 13.66 -3.96
N ILE A 119 -6.52 12.87 -4.88
CA ILE A 119 -6.94 11.49 -5.09
C ILE A 119 -6.93 10.71 -3.77
N ARG A 120 -7.98 9.94 -3.53
CA ARG A 120 -8.06 9.06 -2.35
C ARG A 120 -7.19 7.83 -2.57
N VAL A 121 -6.29 7.57 -1.63
CA VAL A 121 -5.41 6.41 -1.65
C VAL A 121 -5.70 5.53 -0.45
N ASN A 122 -6.06 4.29 -0.71
CA ASN A 122 -6.20 3.25 0.31
C ASN A 122 -5.00 2.33 0.18
N PHE A 123 -4.12 2.36 1.16
CA PHE A 123 -2.91 1.54 1.16
C PHE A 123 -3.10 0.38 2.14
N LEU A 124 -3.11 -0.85 1.62
CA LEU A 124 -3.41 -2.04 2.41
C LEU A 124 -2.12 -2.65 2.96
N VAL A 125 -2.01 -2.68 4.29
CA VAL A 125 -0.82 -3.14 5.00
C VAL A 125 -1.24 -4.12 6.08
N ASN A 126 -0.66 -5.32 6.08
CA ASN A 126 -1.07 -6.42 6.97
C ASN A 126 -2.58 -6.64 6.89
N TYR A 127 -3.08 -6.66 5.65
CA TYR A 127 -4.49 -6.75 5.34
C TYR A 127 -4.93 -8.18 5.11
N GLY A 128 -6.09 -8.54 5.62
CA GLY A 128 -6.78 -9.78 5.31
C GLY A 128 -8.27 -9.52 5.20
N TRP A 129 -8.93 -10.11 4.20
CA TRP A 129 -10.37 -9.92 4.00
C TRP A 129 -11.17 -10.44 5.20
N GLU A 130 -10.70 -11.51 5.84
CA GLU A 130 -11.34 -12.06 7.05
C GLU A 130 -11.26 -11.07 8.20
N TRP A 131 -10.08 -10.45 8.40
CA TRP A 131 -9.90 -9.39 9.39
C TRP A 131 -10.83 -8.21 9.11
N ASP A 132 -10.91 -7.79 7.85
CA ASP A 132 -11.74 -6.65 7.44
C ASP A 132 -13.22 -6.91 7.70
N LEU A 133 -13.71 -8.10 7.32
CA LEU A 133 -15.09 -8.48 7.58
C LEU A 133 -15.40 -8.61 9.07
N ALA A 134 -14.47 -9.12 9.87
CA ALA A 134 -14.64 -9.26 11.31
C ALA A 134 -14.76 -7.90 12.02
N GLY A 135 -14.19 -6.85 11.43
CA GLY A 135 -14.29 -5.47 11.93
C GLY A 135 -15.62 -4.79 11.64
N LEU A 136 -16.49 -5.39 10.82
CA LEU A 136 -17.82 -4.88 10.56
C LEU A 136 -18.71 -5.19 11.76
N GLU A 137 -19.19 -4.14 12.43
CA GLU A 137 -20.19 -4.30 13.48
C GLU A 137 -21.56 -4.56 12.86
N SER A 138 -22.36 -5.40 13.53
CA SER A 138 -23.75 -5.59 13.11
C SER A 138 -24.47 -4.25 13.20
N PRO A 139 -25.24 -3.87 12.16
CA PRO A 139 -26.07 -2.68 12.26
C PRO A 139 -27.05 -2.84 13.42
N GLU A 140 -27.04 -1.90 14.31
CA GLU A 140 -27.99 -1.84 15.42
C GLU A 140 -29.36 -1.32 14.95
#